data_55366071761fcec704c1979f86fc4ce4
#
_entry.id   55366071761fcec704c1979f86fc4ce4
#
_cell.length_a   1.000
_cell.length_b   1.000
_cell.length_c   1.000
_cell.angle_alpha   90.00
_cell.angle_beta   90.00
_cell.angle_gamma   90.00
#
_symmetry.space_group_name_H-M   'P 1'
#
loop_
_entity.id
_entity.type
_entity.pdbx_description
1 polymer ?
#
loop_
_entity_poly.entity_id
_entity_poly.type
_entity_poly.pdbx_seq_one_letter_code
_entity_poly.pdbx_strand_id
1 'polypeptide(L)'
;MVRMSDLVRGITRETPPLERTAPRPAAPPKSPAARGAEPPAPPSPPPPPPPRPAAPEPTPPPLPAAMPPPQGPGEDPQRLFGELQEQLVEIRGLVRGAGDFPWGRLASLIDRVVVSLDRSPDLFWAANNPAAPPGVDYLAFHQARVAVMAVRIAANSGYERGRLAALGMAGALLDVGLWQMPETVLRHMDALAGDELAAYRSHPRLSAETIRRWGAPDDRIVEAVLAHHEREQGQGFPQGLTGAAIDPDAKIVGLADLYAGLTVPATSRPRLRPHEAVREIVKSRHDAFPTALVKALLSEISVFPPGTVVRLNTEEIGRVVAVNRNHPLRPRVEVMADSKGHRLPAPKVIDLSEAPFLYITGPVTEGSR
;
A
#
# COMPACT_ATOMS: atom_id res chain seq x y z
N MET A 1 -7.77 -22.65 -8.54
CA MET A 1 -8.22 -21.29 -8.91
C MET A 1 -7.53 -20.32 -7.96
N VAL A 2 -6.50 -19.63 -8.44
CA VAL A 2 -5.72 -18.70 -7.61
C VAL A 2 -6.45 -17.35 -7.60
N ARG A 3 -6.81 -16.85 -6.42
CA ARG A 3 -7.48 -15.53 -6.29
C ARG A 3 -6.43 -14.42 -6.42
N MET A 4 -6.82 -13.23 -6.87
CA MET A 4 -5.93 -12.06 -6.90
C MET A 4 -5.32 -11.78 -5.51
N SER A 5 -6.04 -12.15 -4.44
CA SER A 5 -5.52 -12.24 -3.08
C SER A 5 -4.36 -13.23 -2.94
N ASP A 6 -4.28 -14.24 -3.76
CA ASP A 6 -3.23 -15.26 -3.74
C ASP A 6 -2.06 -14.89 -4.65
N LEU A 7 -2.33 -14.11 -5.72
CA LEU A 7 -1.32 -13.45 -6.55
C LEU A 7 -0.42 -12.52 -5.74
N VAL A 8 -1.00 -11.81 -4.79
CA VAL A 8 -0.25 -10.96 -3.87
C VAL A 8 0.38 -11.77 -2.72
N ARG A 9 -0.12 -12.98 -2.42
CA ARG A 9 0.48 -13.88 -1.41
C ARG A 9 1.76 -14.56 -1.88
N GLY A 10 1.96 -14.71 -3.21
CA GLY A 10 3.16 -15.34 -3.74
C GLY A 10 3.36 -16.81 -3.34
N ILE A 11 2.34 -17.52 -2.80
CA ILE A 11 2.52 -18.86 -2.29
C ILE A 11 1.25 -19.72 -2.45
N THR A 12 1.33 -20.69 -3.33
CA THR A 12 0.94 -22.04 -2.95
C THR A 12 2.22 -22.76 -2.54
N ARG A 13 2.43 -23.04 -1.27
CA ARG A 13 3.41 -24.05 -0.84
C ARG A 13 2.87 -25.38 -1.33
N GLU A 14 3.32 -25.83 -2.47
CA GLU A 14 3.36 -27.26 -2.76
C GLU A 14 4.43 -27.84 -1.84
N THR A 15 3.99 -28.50 -0.80
CA THR A 15 4.81 -29.42 -0.03
C THR A 15 5.05 -30.62 -0.96
N PRO A 16 6.28 -30.93 -1.35
CA PRO A 16 6.54 -32.16 -2.10
C PRO A 16 6.14 -33.35 -1.23
N PRO A 17 5.60 -34.43 -1.81
CA PRO A 17 5.23 -35.61 -1.05
C PRO A 17 6.47 -36.17 -0.38
N LEU A 18 6.38 -36.49 0.91
CA LEU A 18 7.40 -37.20 1.68
C LEU A 18 7.64 -38.56 1.04
N GLU A 19 8.73 -38.69 0.29
CA GLU A 19 9.27 -40.00 -0.06
C GLU A 19 9.62 -40.73 1.23
N ARG A 20 8.97 -41.86 1.43
CA ARG A 20 9.30 -42.81 2.48
C ARG A 20 10.66 -43.41 2.13
N THR A 21 11.74 -42.91 2.69
CA THR A 21 13.05 -43.56 2.67
C THR A 21 13.03 -44.74 3.63
N ALA A 22 13.32 -45.91 3.09
CA ALA A 22 13.54 -47.18 3.79
C ALA A 22 14.68 -47.04 4.83
N PRO A 23 14.67 -47.82 5.93
CA PRO A 23 15.67 -47.71 6.98
C PRO A 23 17.02 -48.22 6.53
N ARG A 24 18.05 -47.43 6.75
CA ARG A 24 19.46 -47.74 6.51
C ARG A 24 19.96 -48.74 7.57
N PRO A 25 20.72 -49.77 7.19
CA PRO A 25 21.25 -50.75 8.15
C PRO A 25 22.28 -50.18 9.11
N ALA A 26 22.26 -50.69 10.33
CA ALA A 26 23.12 -50.26 11.44
C ALA A 26 24.60 -50.53 11.19
N ALA A 27 25.46 -49.57 11.55
CA ALA A 27 26.92 -49.71 11.54
C ALA A 27 27.41 -50.52 12.78
N PRO A 28 28.50 -51.28 12.69
CA PRO A 28 29.00 -52.07 13.78
C PRO A 28 29.68 -51.24 14.92
N PRO A 29 29.77 -51.81 16.12
CA PRO A 29 30.27 -51.08 17.30
C PRO A 29 31.78 -50.84 17.25
N LYS A 30 32.21 -49.60 17.53
CA LYS A 30 33.65 -49.26 17.72
C LYS A 30 34.11 -49.60 19.12
N SER A 31 35.26 -50.28 19.21
CA SER A 31 36.01 -50.58 20.45
C SER A 31 36.49 -49.33 21.19
N PRO A 32 36.69 -49.41 22.54
CA PRO A 32 37.07 -48.26 23.34
C PRO A 32 38.57 -47.95 23.17
N ALA A 33 38.85 -46.70 22.74
CA ALA A 33 40.21 -46.15 22.75
C ALA A 33 40.43 -45.25 23.97
N ALA A 34 41.68 -45.31 24.46
CA ALA A 34 42.21 -44.77 25.70
C ALA A 34 41.93 -43.31 25.94
N ARG A 35 41.74 -42.95 27.24
CA ARG A 35 41.70 -41.57 27.78
C ARG A 35 43.05 -40.88 27.56
N GLY A 36 43.13 -39.95 26.65
CA GLY A 36 44.16 -38.93 26.58
C GLY A 36 43.75 -37.68 27.37
N ALA A 37 44.66 -37.13 28.14
CA ALA A 37 44.46 -35.96 28.97
C ALA A 37 44.07 -34.73 28.11
N GLU A 38 43.07 -34.00 28.56
CA GLU A 38 42.58 -32.77 27.97
C GLU A 38 43.59 -31.62 28.21
N PRO A 39 43.96 -30.83 27.19
CA PRO A 39 44.84 -29.67 27.41
C PRO A 39 44.10 -28.56 28.17
N PRO A 40 44.79 -27.72 28.98
CA PRO A 40 44.16 -26.67 29.75
C PRO A 40 43.49 -25.65 28.86
N ALA A 41 42.30 -25.17 29.27
CA ALA A 41 41.53 -24.19 28.59
C ALA A 41 42.28 -22.86 28.43
N PRO A 42 42.14 -22.14 27.30
CA PRO A 42 42.75 -20.83 27.12
C PRO A 42 42.15 -19.80 28.11
N PRO A 43 42.94 -18.81 28.58
CA PRO A 43 42.44 -17.78 29.49
C PRO A 43 41.32 -17.00 28.88
N SER A 44 40.31 -16.68 29.69
CA SER A 44 39.16 -15.87 29.29
C SER A 44 39.60 -14.48 28.81
N PRO A 45 39.00 -13.94 27.75
CA PRO A 45 39.29 -12.58 27.29
C PRO A 45 38.89 -11.54 28.36
N PRO A 46 39.62 -10.41 28.45
CA PRO A 46 39.31 -9.34 29.40
C PRO A 46 37.91 -8.77 29.13
N PRO A 47 37.18 -8.28 30.14
CA PRO A 47 35.89 -7.69 29.98
C PRO A 47 35.94 -6.47 29.05
N PRO A 48 34.93 -6.22 28.24
CA PRO A 48 34.86 -5.05 27.36
C PRO A 48 34.87 -3.76 28.20
N PRO A 49 35.50 -2.68 27.70
CA PRO A 49 35.48 -1.40 28.39
C PRO A 49 34.05 -0.87 28.56
N PRO A 50 33.78 -0.10 29.62
CA PRO A 50 32.46 0.47 29.84
C PRO A 50 32.04 1.36 28.64
N PRO A 51 30.75 1.39 28.28
CA PRO A 51 30.27 2.21 27.16
C PRO A 51 30.60 3.68 27.45
N ARG A 52 31.15 4.37 26.43
CA ARG A 52 31.33 5.82 26.51
C ARG A 52 29.95 6.47 26.68
N PRO A 53 29.84 7.53 27.51
CA PRO A 53 28.60 8.31 27.54
C PRO A 53 28.23 8.76 26.12
N ALA A 54 27.00 8.51 25.72
CA ALA A 54 26.47 8.96 24.44
C ALA A 54 26.63 10.48 24.36
N ALA A 55 27.21 10.95 23.27
CA ALA A 55 27.19 12.38 22.95
C ALA A 55 25.73 12.82 22.87
N PRO A 56 25.37 14.05 23.33
CA PRO A 56 23.99 14.54 23.19
C PRO A 56 23.61 14.50 21.71
N GLU A 57 22.47 13.91 21.44
CA GLU A 57 21.90 13.90 20.07
C GLU A 57 21.75 15.35 19.60
N PRO A 58 22.15 15.67 18.36
CA PRO A 58 21.96 16.99 17.81
C PRO A 58 20.45 17.29 17.80
N THR A 59 20.07 18.38 18.44
CA THR A 59 18.70 18.90 18.40
C THR A 59 18.29 19.06 16.93
N PRO A 60 17.17 18.49 16.49
CA PRO A 60 16.75 18.66 15.11
C PRO A 60 16.58 20.14 14.81
N PRO A 61 16.99 20.62 13.61
CA PRO A 61 16.79 22.00 13.23
C PRO A 61 15.30 22.34 13.31
N PRO A 62 14.95 23.57 13.71
CA PRO A 62 13.57 24.00 13.73
C PRO A 62 12.96 23.80 12.33
N LEU A 63 11.78 23.18 12.28
CA LEU A 63 11.01 23.03 11.05
C LEU A 63 10.90 24.41 10.38
N PRO A 64 11.18 24.53 9.07
CA PRO A 64 10.98 25.76 8.36
C PRO A 64 9.52 26.21 8.57
N ALA A 65 9.34 27.49 8.88
CA ALA A 65 8.03 28.08 9.09
C ALA A 65 7.14 27.72 7.89
N ALA A 66 5.96 27.15 8.18
CA ALA A 66 4.99 26.80 7.15
C ALA A 66 4.77 28.01 6.25
N MET A 67 5.07 27.88 4.96
CA MET A 67 4.73 28.91 3.99
C MET A 67 3.22 29.15 4.05
N PRO A 68 2.76 30.41 4.03
CA PRO A 68 1.34 30.68 3.99
C PRO A 68 0.72 29.97 2.78
N PRO A 69 -0.48 29.38 2.93
CA PRO A 69 -1.13 28.67 1.83
C PRO A 69 -1.24 29.64 0.63
N PRO A 70 -0.97 29.17 -0.59
CA PRO A 70 -1.06 29.98 -1.78
C PRO A 70 -2.48 30.55 -1.90
N GLN A 71 -2.59 31.89 -1.95
CA GLN A 71 -3.86 32.61 -2.03
C GLN A 71 -4.37 32.58 -3.47
N GLY A 72 -5.51 31.94 -3.71
CA GLY A 72 -6.20 31.87 -5.00
C GLY A 72 -7.25 30.74 -4.99
N PRO A 73 -8.28 30.80 -5.84
CA PRO A 73 -9.20 29.68 -5.98
C PRO A 73 -8.41 28.43 -6.34
N GLY A 74 -8.58 27.37 -5.54
CA GLY A 74 -7.95 26.08 -5.78
C GLY A 74 -8.42 25.53 -7.13
N GLU A 75 -7.55 24.78 -7.79
CA GLU A 75 -7.92 24.02 -8.97
C GLU A 75 -9.02 23.01 -8.64
N ASP A 76 -9.98 22.81 -9.55
CA ASP A 76 -11.03 21.80 -9.38
C ASP A 76 -10.42 20.38 -9.31
N PRO A 77 -10.55 19.68 -8.18
CA PRO A 77 -9.96 18.37 -8.01
C PRO A 77 -10.50 17.32 -8.99
N GLN A 78 -11.77 17.39 -9.36
CA GLN A 78 -12.39 16.46 -10.30
C GLN A 78 -11.84 16.66 -11.70
N ARG A 79 -11.67 17.91 -12.11
CA ARG A 79 -11.09 18.25 -13.40
C ARG A 79 -9.63 17.81 -13.47
N LEU A 80 -8.82 18.10 -12.45
CA LEU A 80 -7.41 17.67 -12.40
C LEU A 80 -7.28 16.15 -12.47
N PHE A 81 -8.13 15.42 -11.75
CA PHE A 81 -8.15 13.97 -11.81
C PHE A 81 -8.55 13.44 -13.20
N GLY A 82 -9.51 14.08 -13.87
CA GLY A 82 -9.89 13.79 -15.25
C GLY A 82 -8.75 14.01 -16.24
N GLU A 83 -8.07 15.16 -16.16
CA GLU A 83 -6.92 15.47 -17.02
C GLU A 83 -5.78 14.45 -16.86
N LEU A 84 -5.55 13.95 -15.64
CA LEU A 84 -4.56 12.89 -15.40
C LEU A 84 -4.98 11.58 -16.08
N GLN A 85 -6.25 11.20 -16.01
CA GLN A 85 -6.76 10.01 -16.70
C GLN A 85 -6.65 10.14 -18.22
N GLU A 86 -7.04 11.29 -18.78
CA GLU A 86 -6.93 11.56 -20.21
C GLU A 86 -5.47 11.45 -20.70
N GLN A 87 -4.53 12.03 -19.95
CA GLN A 87 -3.11 11.91 -20.25
C GLN A 87 -2.63 10.44 -20.26
N LEU A 88 -3.13 9.61 -19.33
CA LEU A 88 -2.79 8.19 -19.28
C LEU A 88 -3.39 7.40 -20.45
N VAL A 89 -4.58 7.76 -20.91
CA VAL A 89 -5.16 7.19 -22.14
C VAL A 89 -4.31 7.55 -23.37
N GLU A 90 -3.80 8.78 -23.47
CA GLU A 90 -2.87 9.16 -24.51
C GLU A 90 -1.55 8.37 -24.43
N ILE A 91 -1.00 8.21 -23.21
CA ILE A 91 0.22 7.42 -22.96
C ILE A 91 0.04 5.96 -23.42
N ARG A 92 -1.13 5.37 -23.23
CA ARG A 92 -1.44 4.03 -23.75
C ARG A 92 -1.13 3.90 -25.25
N GLY A 93 -1.42 4.93 -26.03
CA GLY A 93 -1.12 4.97 -27.47
C GLY A 93 0.40 4.93 -27.77
N LEU A 94 1.24 5.39 -26.84
CA LEU A 94 2.70 5.46 -27.02
C LEU A 94 3.40 4.15 -26.61
N VAL A 95 2.76 3.26 -25.87
CA VAL A 95 3.41 2.07 -25.29
C VAL A 95 4.02 1.15 -26.35
N ARG A 96 3.37 1.01 -27.49
CA ARG A 96 3.81 0.17 -28.62
C ARG A 96 4.50 0.99 -29.71
N GLY A 97 4.54 2.32 -29.57
CA GLY A 97 5.13 3.24 -30.54
C GLY A 97 6.61 3.55 -30.28
N ALA A 98 7.22 4.25 -31.26
CA ALA A 98 8.59 4.75 -31.18
C ALA A 98 8.67 6.28 -30.98
N GLY A 99 7.58 6.92 -30.59
CA GLY A 99 7.51 8.38 -30.39
C GLY A 99 8.13 8.83 -29.06
N ASP A 100 8.46 10.10 -29.00
CA ASP A 100 8.96 10.75 -27.78
C ASP A 100 7.89 10.77 -26.71
N PHE A 101 8.29 10.44 -25.49
CA PHE A 101 7.39 10.46 -24.34
C PHE A 101 7.24 11.89 -23.79
N PRO A 102 6.02 12.38 -23.52
CA PRO A 102 5.78 13.76 -23.09
C PRO A 102 6.06 13.96 -21.59
N TRP A 103 7.30 13.75 -21.14
CA TRP A 103 7.71 13.86 -19.74
C TRP A 103 7.34 15.21 -19.12
N GLY A 104 7.54 16.31 -19.84
CA GLY A 104 7.20 17.65 -19.33
C GLY A 104 5.72 17.81 -19.02
N ARG A 105 4.84 17.22 -19.82
CA ARG A 105 3.39 17.29 -19.59
C ARG A 105 2.97 16.44 -18.38
N LEU A 106 3.51 15.21 -18.28
CA LEU A 106 3.23 14.36 -17.13
C LEU A 106 3.77 14.99 -15.84
N ALA A 107 5.01 15.48 -15.84
CA ALA A 107 5.61 16.14 -14.69
C ALA A 107 4.79 17.36 -14.23
N SER A 108 4.32 18.19 -15.17
CA SER A 108 3.45 19.33 -14.86
C SER A 108 2.12 18.91 -14.23
N LEU A 109 1.50 17.83 -14.71
CA LEU A 109 0.28 17.30 -14.11
C LEU A 109 0.53 16.76 -12.69
N ILE A 110 1.61 16.02 -12.49
CA ILE A 110 1.96 15.50 -11.17
C ILE A 110 2.33 16.62 -10.21
N ASP A 111 3.00 17.67 -10.64
CA ASP A 111 3.25 18.85 -9.80
C ASP A 111 1.95 19.52 -9.34
N ARG A 112 0.94 19.62 -10.22
CA ARG A 112 -0.39 20.12 -9.88
C ARG A 112 -1.09 19.19 -8.87
N VAL A 113 -0.95 17.87 -9.01
CA VAL A 113 -1.43 16.88 -8.03
C VAL A 113 -0.79 17.11 -6.67
N VAL A 114 0.54 17.27 -6.60
CA VAL A 114 1.27 17.54 -5.36
C VAL A 114 0.78 18.84 -4.71
N VAL A 115 0.64 19.92 -5.49
CA VAL A 115 0.13 21.22 -4.98
C VAL A 115 -1.31 21.12 -4.51
N SER A 116 -2.18 20.42 -5.25
CA SER A 116 -3.58 20.24 -4.86
C SER A 116 -3.70 19.48 -3.54
N LEU A 117 -2.95 18.39 -3.38
CA LEU A 117 -2.95 17.57 -2.16
C LEU A 117 -2.35 18.29 -0.94
N ASP A 118 -1.40 19.21 -1.15
CA ASP A 118 -0.86 20.02 -0.08
C ASP A 118 -1.90 21.05 0.45
N ARG A 119 -2.74 21.57 -0.46
CA ARG A 119 -3.79 22.55 -0.12
C ARG A 119 -5.00 21.93 0.57
N SER A 120 -5.48 20.79 0.06
CA SER A 120 -6.72 20.15 0.52
C SER A 120 -6.72 18.65 0.23
N PRO A 121 -7.50 17.85 0.99
CA PRO A 121 -7.69 16.45 0.71
C PRO A 121 -8.68 16.17 -0.43
N ASP A 122 -9.25 17.16 -1.07
CA ASP A 122 -10.37 16.98 -2.01
C ASP A 122 -9.99 16.15 -3.24
N LEU A 123 -8.77 16.33 -3.76
CA LEU A 123 -8.25 15.49 -4.85
C LEU A 123 -8.08 14.03 -4.42
N PHE A 124 -7.64 13.79 -3.18
CA PHE A 124 -7.57 12.44 -2.64
C PHE A 124 -8.96 11.79 -2.55
N TRP A 125 -9.97 12.55 -2.15
CA TRP A 125 -11.35 12.05 -2.11
C TRP A 125 -11.93 11.83 -3.51
N ALA A 126 -11.63 12.70 -4.48
CA ALA A 126 -12.01 12.50 -5.89
C ALA A 126 -11.43 11.20 -6.46
N ALA A 127 -10.13 10.94 -6.22
CA ALA A 127 -9.45 9.72 -6.64
C ALA A 127 -9.95 8.47 -5.89
N ASN A 128 -10.44 8.62 -4.66
CA ASN A 128 -10.98 7.52 -3.84
C ASN A 128 -12.47 7.24 -4.07
N ASN A 129 -13.12 7.99 -4.98
CA ASN A 129 -14.49 7.67 -5.33
C ASN A 129 -14.56 6.24 -5.92
N PRO A 130 -15.36 5.33 -5.33
CA PRO A 130 -15.42 3.94 -5.75
C PRO A 130 -16.13 3.73 -7.10
N ALA A 131 -16.74 4.77 -7.67
CA ALA A 131 -17.43 4.68 -8.95
C ALA A 131 -16.48 5.07 -10.08
N ALA A 132 -15.91 4.08 -10.79
CA ALA A 132 -15.30 4.33 -12.08
C ALA A 132 -16.41 4.83 -13.04
N PRO A 133 -16.20 5.96 -13.73
CA PRO A 133 -17.17 6.44 -14.71
C PRO A 133 -17.40 5.38 -15.81
N PRO A 134 -18.62 5.25 -16.35
CA PRO A 134 -18.89 4.33 -17.46
C PRO A 134 -18.00 4.65 -18.67
N GLY A 135 -17.41 3.62 -19.29
CA GLY A 135 -16.61 3.77 -20.51
C GLY A 135 -15.17 4.26 -20.31
N VAL A 136 -14.71 4.44 -19.07
CA VAL A 136 -13.32 4.79 -18.75
C VAL A 136 -12.40 3.59 -18.98
N ASP A 137 -11.20 3.85 -19.52
CA ASP A 137 -10.12 2.87 -19.51
C ASP A 137 -9.73 2.54 -18.07
N TYR A 138 -9.95 1.30 -17.66
CA TYR A 138 -9.72 0.87 -16.27
C TYR A 138 -8.28 1.09 -15.84
N LEU A 139 -7.29 0.74 -16.68
CA LEU A 139 -5.88 0.88 -16.30
C LEU A 139 -5.48 2.34 -16.15
N ALA A 140 -5.94 3.22 -17.04
CA ALA A 140 -5.70 4.66 -16.92
C ALA A 140 -6.34 5.23 -15.63
N PHE A 141 -7.58 4.83 -15.34
CA PHE A 141 -8.26 5.20 -14.09
C PHE A 141 -7.52 4.67 -12.85
N HIS A 142 -7.10 3.41 -12.87
CA HIS A 142 -6.37 2.79 -11.77
C HIS A 142 -5.04 3.48 -11.51
N GLN A 143 -4.23 3.69 -12.54
CA GLN A 143 -2.94 4.36 -12.45
C GLN A 143 -3.06 5.82 -11.96
N ALA A 144 -4.07 6.56 -12.43
CA ALA A 144 -4.34 7.92 -11.92
C ALA A 144 -4.64 7.90 -10.41
N ARG A 145 -5.40 6.93 -9.94
CA ARG A 145 -5.67 6.73 -8.51
C ARG A 145 -4.40 6.40 -7.73
N VAL A 146 -3.60 5.46 -8.24
CA VAL A 146 -2.34 5.07 -7.59
C VAL A 146 -1.40 6.26 -7.49
N ALA A 147 -1.28 7.09 -8.53
CA ALA A 147 -0.46 8.31 -8.51
C ALA A 147 -0.88 9.26 -7.37
N VAL A 148 -2.17 9.60 -7.28
CA VAL A 148 -2.69 10.49 -6.24
C VAL A 148 -2.48 9.91 -4.85
N MET A 149 -2.73 8.61 -4.67
CA MET A 149 -2.60 7.94 -3.38
C MET A 149 -1.15 7.80 -2.94
N ALA A 150 -0.25 7.44 -3.85
CA ALA A 150 1.18 7.31 -3.56
C ALA A 150 1.77 8.66 -3.11
N VAL A 151 1.46 9.76 -3.81
CA VAL A 151 1.86 11.12 -3.42
C VAL A 151 1.35 11.44 -2.02
N ARG A 152 0.08 11.13 -1.71
CA ARG A 152 -0.49 11.46 -0.41
C ARG A 152 0.11 10.64 0.73
N ILE A 153 0.32 9.34 0.54
CA ILE A 153 0.99 8.46 1.52
C ILE A 153 2.42 8.95 1.79
N ALA A 154 3.16 9.30 0.72
CA ALA A 154 4.53 9.78 0.83
C ALA A 154 4.62 11.14 1.54
N ALA A 155 3.71 12.08 1.25
CA ALA A 155 3.64 13.37 1.93
C ALA A 155 3.43 13.19 3.44
N ASN A 156 2.57 12.25 3.86
CA ASN A 156 2.36 11.90 5.27
C ASN A 156 3.56 11.18 5.91
N SER A 157 4.46 10.66 5.08
CA SER A 157 5.71 10.03 5.51
C SER A 157 6.89 11.01 5.51
N GLY A 158 6.66 12.30 5.28
CA GLY A 158 7.66 13.37 5.34
C GLY A 158 8.55 13.49 4.10
N TYR A 159 8.08 13.03 2.94
CA TYR A 159 8.84 13.12 1.68
C TYR A 159 8.91 14.57 1.15
N GLU A 160 10.07 14.95 0.63
CA GLU A 160 10.28 16.23 0.00
C GLU A 160 9.57 16.34 -1.37
N ARG A 161 9.21 17.55 -1.77
CA ARG A 161 8.43 17.83 -2.98
C ARG A 161 8.99 17.19 -4.25
N GLY A 162 10.31 17.26 -4.48
CA GLY A 162 10.94 16.67 -5.68
C GLY A 162 10.78 15.14 -5.73
N ARG A 163 10.85 14.49 -4.56
CA ARG A 163 10.63 13.05 -4.46
C ARG A 163 9.15 12.69 -4.60
N LEU A 164 8.22 13.53 -4.13
CA LEU A 164 6.78 13.36 -4.37
C LEU A 164 6.43 13.36 -5.86
N ALA A 165 7.08 14.22 -6.66
CA ALA A 165 6.84 14.27 -8.10
C ALA A 165 7.32 12.99 -8.80
N ALA A 166 8.52 12.49 -8.48
CA ALA A 166 9.02 11.22 -9.03
C ALA A 166 8.09 10.05 -8.65
N LEU A 167 7.66 10.00 -7.40
CA LEU A 167 6.75 8.96 -6.90
C LEU A 167 5.37 9.02 -7.57
N GLY A 168 4.82 10.22 -7.77
CA GLY A 168 3.58 10.41 -8.50
C GLY A 168 3.67 9.94 -9.95
N MET A 169 4.80 10.21 -10.63
CA MET A 169 5.06 9.67 -11.97
C MET A 169 5.20 8.14 -11.95
N ALA A 170 5.86 7.56 -10.96
CA ALA A 170 5.94 6.12 -10.80
C ALA A 170 4.54 5.49 -10.63
N GLY A 171 3.69 6.08 -9.78
CA GLY A 171 2.30 5.65 -9.61
C GLY A 171 1.43 5.83 -10.85
N ALA A 172 1.73 6.83 -11.70
CA ALA A 172 1.04 7.02 -12.97
C ALA A 172 1.48 6.03 -14.06
N LEU A 173 2.67 5.42 -13.94
CA LEU A 173 3.27 4.59 -14.97
C LEU A 173 3.48 3.12 -14.55
N LEU A 174 3.08 2.74 -13.33
CA LEU A 174 3.40 1.42 -12.76
C LEU A 174 2.97 0.26 -13.67
N ASP A 175 1.85 0.40 -14.34
CA ASP A 175 1.19 -0.65 -15.11
C ASP A 175 1.21 -0.44 -16.63
N VAL A 176 2.07 0.44 -17.16
CA VAL A 176 2.15 0.66 -18.61
C VAL A 176 2.53 -0.62 -19.38
N GLY A 177 3.21 -1.56 -18.73
CA GLY A 177 3.51 -2.89 -19.27
C GLY A 177 2.27 -3.76 -19.48
N LEU A 178 1.20 -3.57 -18.72
CA LEU A 178 -0.06 -4.29 -18.91
C LEU A 178 -0.71 -3.98 -20.26
N TRP A 179 -0.58 -2.76 -20.78
CA TRP A 179 -1.10 -2.41 -22.11
C TRP A 179 -0.42 -3.17 -23.28
N GLN A 180 0.69 -3.87 -23.01
CA GLN A 180 1.34 -4.73 -23.99
C GLN A 180 0.84 -6.18 -23.95
N MET A 181 0.09 -6.54 -22.92
CA MET A 181 -0.38 -7.89 -22.71
C MET A 181 -1.58 -8.26 -23.58
N PRO A 182 -1.80 -9.56 -23.84
CA PRO A 182 -3.01 -10.05 -24.48
C PRO A 182 -4.25 -9.68 -23.65
N GLU A 183 -5.32 -9.37 -24.35
CA GLU A 183 -6.59 -8.99 -23.72
C GLU A 183 -7.16 -10.12 -22.83
N THR A 184 -6.88 -11.37 -23.14
CA THR A 184 -7.23 -12.54 -22.33
C THR A 184 -6.67 -12.46 -20.92
N VAL A 185 -5.42 -12.00 -20.76
CA VAL A 185 -4.79 -11.77 -19.45
C VAL A 185 -5.50 -10.63 -18.72
N LEU A 186 -5.76 -9.52 -19.41
CA LEU A 186 -6.37 -8.33 -18.81
C LEU A 186 -7.82 -8.55 -18.35
N ARG A 187 -8.58 -9.40 -19.06
CA ARG A 187 -9.97 -9.71 -18.70
C ARG A 187 -10.11 -10.61 -17.48
N HIS A 188 -9.11 -11.41 -17.16
CA HIS A 188 -9.17 -12.43 -16.11
C HIS A 188 -8.09 -12.27 -15.04
N MET A 189 -7.63 -11.04 -14.78
CA MET A 189 -6.54 -10.75 -13.84
C MET A 189 -6.72 -11.32 -12.42
N ASP A 190 -7.95 -11.66 -12.05
CA ASP A 190 -8.30 -12.25 -10.75
C ASP A 190 -8.26 -13.80 -10.73
N ALA A 191 -8.09 -14.45 -11.89
CA ALA A 191 -8.18 -15.91 -12.03
C ALA A 191 -7.04 -16.51 -12.86
N LEU A 192 -5.92 -15.81 -13.01
CA LEU A 192 -4.78 -16.23 -13.81
C LEU A 192 -4.08 -17.47 -13.22
N ALA A 193 -3.59 -18.35 -14.09
CA ALA A 193 -2.82 -19.53 -13.73
C ALA A 193 -1.78 -19.85 -14.82
N GLY A 194 -0.77 -20.66 -14.49
CA GLY A 194 0.25 -21.11 -15.45
C GLY A 194 0.92 -19.95 -16.18
N ASP A 195 0.98 -20.05 -17.51
CA ASP A 195 1.66 -19.08 -18.37
C ASP A 195 1.03 -17.67 -18.33
N GLU A 196 -0.30 -17.56 -18.17
CA GLU A 196 -0.96 -16.29 -18.04
C GLU A 196 -0.56 -15.55 -16.75
N LEU A 197 -0.41 -16.30 -15.65
CA LEU A 197 0.09 -15.76 -14.38
C LEU A 197 1.55 -15.34 -14.51
N ALA A 198 2.38 -16.13 -15.19
CA ALA A 198 3.78 -15.79 -15.44
C ALA A 198 3.88 -14.51 -16.31
N ALA A 199 3.08 -14.41 -17.35
CA ALA A 199 2.97 -13.22 -18.19
C ALA A 199 2.56 -12.00 -17.36
N TYR A 200 1.48 -12.10 -16.58
CA TYR A 200 1.05 -11.01 -15.68
C TYR A 200 2.18 -10.59 -14.74
N ARG A 201 2.88 -11.51 -14.09
CA ARG A 201 3.99 -11.19 -13.18
C ARG A 201 5.19 -10.53 -13.84
N SER A 202 5.26 -10.54 -15.18
CA SER A 202 6.32 -9.84 -15.92
C SER A 202 6.05 -8.36 -16.14
N HIS A 203 4.81 -7.84 -15.87
CA HIS A 203 4.45 -6.47 -16.19
C HIS A 203 5.31 -5.40 -15.49
N PRO A 204 5.82 -5.56 -14.23
CA PRO A 204 6.67 -4.56 -13.64
C PRO A 204 7.98 -4.38 -14.44
N ARG A 205 8.53 -5.50 -14.94
CA ARG A 205 9.71 -5.47 -15.81
C ARG A 205 9.39 -4.80 -17.13
N LEU A 206 8.29 -5.17 -17.79
CA LEU A 206 7.85 -4.55 -19.05
C LEU A 206 7.58 -3.06 -18.88
N SER A 207 6.97 -2.66 -17.77
CA SER A 207 6.77 -1.24 -17.44
C SER A 207 8.09 -0.52 -17.29
N ALA A 208 9.01 -1.05 -16.49
CA ALA A 208 10.33 -0.48 -16.26
C ALA A 208 11.17 -0.37 -17.56
N GLU A 209 11.15 -1.39 -18.40
CA GLU A 209 11.82 -1.39 -19.72
C GLU A 209 11.22 -0.33 -20.65
N THR A 210 9.90 -0.18 -20.64
CA THR A 210 9.20 0.84 -21.44
C THR A 210 9.55 2.25 -20.97
N ILE A 211 9.56 2.49 -19.68
CA ILE A 211 9.90 3.78 -19.07
C ILE A 211 11.37 4.14 -19.34
N ARG A 212 12.30 3.17 -19.27
CA ARG A 212 13.71 3.38 -19.66
C ARG A 212 13.85 3.77 -21.13
N ARG A 213 13.13 3.06 -22.01
CA ARG A 213 13.11 3.39 -23.45
C ARG A 213 12.59 4.79 -23.73
N TRP A 214 11.68 5.29 -22.92
CA TRP A 214 11.16 6.66 -22.98
C TRP A 214 12.10 7.72 -22.40
N GLY A 215 13.26 7.34 -21.85
CA GLY A 215 14.24 8.25 -21.26
C GLY A 215 13.72 8.87 -19.96
N ALA A 216 13.47 8.05 -18.95
CA ALA A 216 13.00 8.51 -17.64
C ALA A 216 13.88 9.63 -17.08
N PRO A 217 13.31 10.73 -16.58
CA PRO A 217 14.09 11.87 -16.07
C PRO A 217 14.71 11.57 -14.69
N ASP A 218 14.31 10.47 -14.03
CA ASP A 218 14.76 10.08 -12.71
C ASP A 218 14.70 8.54 -12.60
N ASP A 219 15.82 7.92 -12.27
CA ASP A 219 15.91 6.45 -12.14
C ASP A 219 15.00 5.89 -11.05
N ARG A 220 14.67 6.67 -10.02
CA ARG A 220 13.74 6.28 -8.95
C ARG A 220 12.36 5.91 -9.48
N ILE A 221 11.91 6.52 -10.58
CA ILE A 221 10.64 6.17 -11.24
C ILE A 221 10.69 4.72 -11.71
N VAL A 222 11.80 4.35 -12.35
CA VAL A 222 12.01 3.02 -12.91
C VAL A 222 12.13 1.96 -11.81
N GLU A 223 12.89 2.28 -10.76
CA GLU A 223 13.11 1.38 -9.62
C GLU A 223 11.81 1.13 -8.85
N ALA A 224 11.05 2.18 -8.58
CA ALA A 224 9.75 2.06 -7.90
C ALA A 224 8.77 1.22 -8.73
N VAL A 225 8.70 1.45 -10.04
CA VAL A 225 7.84 0.68 -10.95
C VAL A 225 8.27 -0.78 -11.03
N LEU A 226 9.58 -1.06 -11.14
CA LEU A 226 10.09 -2.43 -11.21
C LEU A 226 9.73 -3.26 -9.98
N ALA A 227 9.74 -2.64 -8.79
CA ALA A 227 9.64 -3.34 -7.51
C ALA A 227 8.30 -3.14 -6.77
N HIS A 228 7.27 -2.51 -7.39
CA HIS A 228 6.01 -2.20 -6.69
C HIS A 228 5.21 -3.44 -6.23
N HIS A 229 5.48 -4.61 -6.78
CA HIS A 229 4.92 -5.88 -6.32
C HIS A 229 5.83 -6.65 -5.35
N GLU A 230 6.99 -6.13 -4.98
CA GLU A 230 7.82 -6.74 -3.93
C GLU A 230 7.17 -6.57 -2.56
N ARG A 231 7.44 -7.48 -1.64
CA ARG A 231 6.85 -7.53 -0.30
C ARG A 231 7.90 -7.85 0.74
N GLU A 232 7.79 -7.29 1.96
CA GLU A 232 8.79 -7.33 3.03
C GLU A 232 9.45 -8.70 3.28
N GLN A 233 8.71 -9.79 3.13
CA GLN A 233 9.20 -11.15 3.39
C GLN A 233 9.54 -11.94 2.12
N GLY A 234 9.69 -11.28 0.97
CA GLY A 234 10.06 -11.94 -0.29
C GLY A 234 8.91 -12.70 -0.98
N GLN A 235 7.66 -12.48 -0.56
CA GLN A 235 6.49 -13.09 -1.21
C GLN A 235 6.11 -12.39 -2.52
N GLY A 236 6.81 -11.29 -2.83
CA GLY A 236 6.58 -10.46 -4.00
C GLY A 236 7.21 -10.96 -5.28
N PHE A 237 7.15 -10.14 -6.29
CA PHE A 237 7.77 -10.35 -7.60
C PHE A 237 8.16 -8.99 -8.21
N PRO A 238 9.03 -8.93 -9.22
CA PRO A 238 9.58 -10.04 -10.03
C PRO A 238 10.85 -10.67 -9.46
N GLN A 239 11.47 -10.11 -8.41
CA GLN A 239 12.79 -10.54 -7.94
C GLN A 239 12.74 -11.29 -6.59
N GLY A 240 11.62 -11.18 -5.84
CA GLY A 240 11.48 -11.74 -4.50
C GLY A 240 12.36 -11.02 -3.47
N LEU A 241 12.52 -9.71 -3.60
CA LEU A 241 13.29 -8.87 -2.68
C LEU A 241 12.69 -8.88 -1.28
N THR A 242 13.53 -8.64 -0.26
CA THR A 242 13.10 -8.63 1.15
C THR A 242 13.56 -7.37 1.87
N GLY A 243 12.75 -6.89 2.79
CA GLY A 243 13.13 -5.88 3.77
C GLY A 243 13.77 -4.63 3.15
N ALA A 244 15.01 -4.32 3.57
CA ALA A 244 15.74 -3.15 3.12
C ALA A 244 16.21 -3.20 1.64
N ALA A 245 16.17 -4.37 0.99
CA ALA A 245 16.48 -4.49 -0.43
C ALA A 245 15.37 -3.94 -1.33
N ILE A 246 14.16 -3.74 -0.80
CA ILE A 246 13.06 -3.12 -1.53
C ILE A 246 13.13 -1.60 -1.33
N ASP A 247 13.20 -0.85 -2.43
CA ASP A 247 13.20 0.61 -2.37
C ASP A 247 11.94 1.14 -1.64
N PRO A 248 12.08 2.15 -0.75
CA PRO A 248 10.94 2.73 -0.04
C PRO A 248 9.83 3.27 -0.94
N ASP A 249 10.18 3.84 -2.11
CA ASP A 249 9.21 4.36 -3.08
C ASP A 249 8.39 3.23 -3.71
N ALA A 250 9.03 2.09 -3.99
CA ALA A 250 8.34 0.88 -4.47
C ALA A 250 7.32 0.36 -3.46
N LYS A 251 7.66 0.38 -2.15
CA LYS A 251 6.72 -0.01 -1.08
C LYS A 251 5.50 0.91 -1.02
N ILE A 252 5.69 2.21 -1.20
CA ILE A 252 4.59 3.20 -1.21
C ILE A 252 3.69 2.99 -2.42
N VAL A 253 4.27 2.89 -3.62
CA VAL A 253 3.52 2.61 -4.86
C VAL A 253 2.77 1.29 -4.73
N GLY A 254 3.42 0.22 -4.25
CA GLY A 254 2.81 -1.09 -4.08
C GLY A 254 1.69 -1.14 -3.03
N LEU A 255 1.74 -0.31 -1.99
CA LEU A 255 0.65 -0.19 -1.02
C LEU A 255 -0.53 0.59 -1.61
N ALA A 256 -0.25 1.67 -2.35
CA ALA A 256 -1.27 2.46 -3.04
C ALA A 256 -1.99 1.61 -4.10
N ASP A 257 -1.24 0.85 -4.91
CA ASP A 257 -1.75 -0.10 -5.89
C ASP A 257 -2.67 -1.16 -5.26
N LEU A 258 -2.19 -1.83 -4.21
CA LEU A 258 -2.98 -2.84 -3.51
C LEU A 258 -4.31 -2.27 -3.01
N TYR A 259 -4.29 -1.10 -2.38
CA TYR A 259 -5.51 -0.48 -1.87
C TYR A 259 -6.45 -0.06 -3.02
N ALA A 260 -5.92 0.54 -4.08
CA ALA A 260 -6.69 0.93 -5.27
C ALA A 260 -7.38 -0.29 -5.90
N GLY A 261 -6.66 -1.41 -6.07
CA GLY A 261 -7.19 -2.65 -6.61
C GLY A 261 -8.21 -3.35 -5.71
N LEU A 262 -8.11 -3.23 -4.38
CA LEU A 262 -9.09 -3.77 -3.45
C LEU A 262 -10.42 -2.99 -3.49
N THR A 263 -10.36 -1.67 -3.66
CA THR A 263 -11.53 -0.79 -3.61
C THR A 263 -12.24 -0.64 -4.96
N VAL A 264 -11.50 -0.75 -6.06
CA VAL A 264 -12.06 -0.78 -7.42
C VAL A 264 -11.32 -1.84 -8.23
N PRO A 265 -11.76 -3.09 -8.19
CA PRO A 265 -11.10 -4.17 -8.93
C PRO A 265 -11.35 -4.07 -10.44
N ALA A 266 -10.41 -4.57 -11.23
CA ALA A 266 -10.47 -4.62 -12.69
C ALA A 266 -11.55 -5.55 -13.24
N THR A 267 -12.00 -6.48 -12.44
CA THR A 267 -12.87 -7.59 -12.85
C THR A 267 -14.18 -7.57 -12.09
N SER A 268 -15.03 -8.58 -12.32
CA SER A 268 -16.32 -8.75 -11.62
C SER A 268 -16.19 -9.08 -10.12
N ARG A 269 -14.98 -9.12 -9.58
CA ARG A 269 -14.77 -9.33 -8.15
C ARG A 269 -15.48 -8.24 -7.34
N PRO A 270 -16.15 -8.60 -6.23
CA PRO A 270 -16.75 -7.61 -5.34
C PRO A 270 -15.71 -6.60 -4.85
N ARG A 271 -15.98 -5.31 -5.05
CA ARG A 271 -15.19 -4.24 -4.45
C ARG A 271 -15.31 -4.25 -2.94
N LEU A 272 -14.22 -3.97 -2.27
CA LEU A 272 -14.24 -3.76 -0.83
C LEU A 272 -14.53 -2.28 -0.53
N ARG A 273 -15.31 -2.05 0.51
CA ARG A 273 -15.45 -0.69 1.07
C ARG A 273 -14.10 -0.28 1.70
N PRO A 274 -13.82 1.03 1.84
CA PRO A 274 -12.55 1.50 2.37
C PRO A 274 -12.11 0.81 3.67
N HIS A 275 -13.00 0.66 4.64
CA HIS A 275 -12.69 -0.01 5.91
C HIS A 275 -12.45 -1.54 5.76
N GLU A 276 -13.08 -2.18 4.78
CA GLU A 276 -12.86 -3.60 4.48
C GLU A 276 -11.49 -3.80 3.81
N ALA A 277 -11.13 -2.92 2.87
CA ALA A 277 -9.82 -2.92 2.22
C ALA A 277 -8.69 -2.71 3.24
N VAL A 278 -8.86 -1.75 4.13
CA VAL A 278 -7.92 -1.52 5.23
C VAL A 278 -7.81 -2.73 6.14
N ARG A 279 -8.94 -3.31 6.57
CA ARG A 279 -8.95 -4.52 7.39
C ARG A 279 -8.26 -5.68 6.69
N GLU A 280 -8.46 -5.83 5.39
CA GLU A 280 -7.77 -6.85 4.58
C GLU A 280 -6.25 -6.61 4.57
N ILE A 281 -5.80 -5.36 4.37
CA ILE A 281 -4.39 -4.99 4.40
C ILE A 281 -3.77 -5.28 5.77
N VAL A 282 -4.42 -4.85 6.85
CA VAL A 282 -3.89 -5.03 8.21
C VAL A 282 -3.91 -6.50 8.64
N LYS A 283 -5.00 -7.24 8.35
CA LYS A 283 -5.18 -8.61 8.83
C LYS A 283 -4.42 -9.64 8.00
N SER A 284 -4.47 -9.52 6.69
CA SER A 284 -3.95 -10.55 5.77
C SER A 284 -2.59 -10.19 5.18
N ARG A 285 -2.13 -8.94 5.37
CA ARG A 285 -0.95 -8.37 4.74
C ARG A 285 -0.04 -7.61 5.70
N HIS A 286 -0.22 -7.80 7.02
CA HIS A 286 0.56 -7.07 8.02
C HIS A 286 2.07 -7.24 7.84
N ASP A 287 2.52 -8.38 7.29
CA ASP A 287 3.92 -8.67 7.00
C ASP A 287 4.37 -8.24 5.59
N ALA A 288 3.46 -7.74 4.75
CA ALA A 288 3.77 -7.36 3.37
C ALA A 288 4.35 -5.95 3.26
N PHE A 289 4.05 -5.07 4.22
CA PHE A 289 4.47 -3.66 4.23
C PHE A 289 4.91 -3.21 5.62
N PRO A 290 5.82 -2.22 5.72
CA PRO A 290 6.20 -1.63 7.00
C PRO A 290 4.98 -1.05 7.73
N THR A 291 4.92 -1.27 9.04
CA THR A 291 3.81 -0.77 9.88
C THR A 291 3.67 0.76 9.80
N ALA A 292 4.78 1.49 9.71
CA ALA A 292 4.76 2.95 9.57
C ALA A 292 4.06 3.38 8.28
N LEU A 293 4.30 2.66 7.17
CA LEU A 293 3.68 2.96 5.88
C LEU A 293 2.17 2.66 5.90
N VAL A 294 1.77 1.54 6.51
CA VAL A 294 0.33 1.23 6.70
C VAL A 294 -0.34 2.30 7.56
N LYS A 295 0.33 2.81 8.60
CA LYS A 295 -0.18 3.93 9.41
C LYS A 295 -0.34 5.22 8.59
N ALA A 296 0.60 5.53 7.69
CA ALA A 296 0.52 6.70 6.81
C ALA A 296 -0.67 6.61 5.84
N LEU A 297 -0.96 5.42 5.31
CA LEU A 297 -2.19 5.18 4.54
C LEU A 297 -3.45 5.38 5.40
N LEU A 298 -3.46 4.82 6.61
CA LEU A 298 -4.59 4.90 7.54
C LEU A 298 -4.91 6.33 7.99
N SER A 299 -3.91 7.21 8.07
CA SER A 299 -4.13 8.61 8.46
C SER A 299 -4.97 9.39 7.43
N GLU A 300 -4.98 8.95 6.18
CA GLU A 300 -5.76 9.58 5.11
C GLU A 300 -7.09 8.87 4.83
N ILE A 301 -7.10 7.55 4.96
CA ILE A 301 -8.32 6.79 4.73
C ILE A 301 -9.11 6.74 6.03
N SER A 302 -10.15 7.53 6.11
CA SER A 302 -11.11 7.35 7.19
C SER A 302 -11.78 5.98 7.04
N VAL A 303 -11.39 5.05 7.91
CA VAL A 303 -11.98 3.71 7.98
C VAL A 303 -13.49 3.80 8.23
N PHE A 304 -13.87 4.84 8.96
CA PHE A 304 -15.25 5.17 9.28
C PHE A 304 -15.51 6.65 8.95
N PRO A 305 -15.85 6.99 7.68
CA PRO A 305 -16.15 8.38 7.31
C PRO A 305 -17.28 8.98 8.15
N PRO A 306 -17.32 10.31 8.34
CA PRO A 306 -18.45 10.98 8.97
C PRO A 306 -19.77 10.56 8.29
N GLY A 307 -20.79 10.32 9.11
CA GLY A 307 -22.08 9.79 8.66
C GLY A 307 -22.19 8.25 8.72
N THR A 308 -21.08 7.51 8.81
CA THR A 308 -21.12 6.06 8.94
C THR A 308 -21.79 5.65 10.25
N VAL A 309 -22.80 4.76 10.15
CA VAL A 309 -23.39 4.14 11.35
C VAL A 309 -22.53 2.95 11.74
N VAL A 310 -22.14 2.90 13.01
CA VAL A 310 -21.19 1.91 13.55
C VAL A 310 -21.71 1.27 14.82
N ARG A 311 -21.26 0.05 15.08
CA ARG A 311 -21.50 -0.68 16.33
C ARG A 311 -20.24 -0.64 17.18
N LEU A 312 -20.39 -0.28 18.45
CA LEU A 312 -19.31 -0.34 19.43
C LEU A 312 -19.21 -1.75 20.04
N ASN A 313 -18.09 -2.03 20.72
CA ASN A 313 -17.90 -3.30 21.45
C ASN A 313 -18.85 -3.45 22.65
N THR A 314 -19.53 -2.39 23.07
CA THR A 314 -20.62 -2.37 24.05
C THR A 314 -21.99 -2.68 23.43
N GLU A 315 -22.04 -3.03 22.14
CA GLU A 315 -23.25 -3.23 21.33
C GLU A 315 -24.07 -1.95 21.07
N GLU A 316 -23.66 -0.80 21.61
CA GLU A 316 -24.27 0.48 21.30
C GLU A 316 -24.10 0.84 19.83
N ILE A 317 -25.09 1.56 19.27
CA ILE A 317 -25.09 2.01 17.88
C ILE A 317 -24.89 3.52 17.88
N GLY A 318 -23.91 3.97 17.09
CA GLY A 318 -23.60 5.38 16.92
C GLY A 318 -23.33 5.77 15.48
N ARG A 319 -23.28 7.07 15.23
CA ARG A 319 -22.89 7.66 13.95
C ARG A 319 -21.54 8.35 14.10
N VAL A 320 -20.63 8.10 13.21
CA VAL A 320 -19.37 8.86 13.15
C VAL A 320 -19.66 10.31 12.80
N VAL A 321 -19.21 11.24 13.63
CA VAL A 321 -19.43 12.69 13.45
C VAL A 321 -18.14 13.42 13.07
N ALA A 322 -16.98 12.90 13.45
CA ALA A 322 -15.68 13.44 13.04
C ALA A 322 -14.60 12.36 13.07
N VAL A 323 -13.62 12.48 12.19
CA VAL A 323 -12.42 11.60 12.18
C VAL A 323 -11.30 12.22 13.01
N ASN A 324 -10.51 11.36 13.62
CA ASN A 324 -9.29 11.72 14.31
C ASN A 324 -8.09 11.33 13.44
N ARG A 325 -7.34 12.30 12.90
CA ARG A 325 -6.18 12.06 12.03
C ARG A 325 -5.06 11.29 12.73
N ASN A 326 -4.87 11.52 14.02
CA ASN A 326 -3.83 10.83 14.80
C ASN A 326 -4.25 9.40 15.20
N HIS A 327 -5.56 9.15 15.24
CA HIS A 327 -6.16 7.87 15.60
C HIS A 327 -7.29 7.49 14.62
N PRO A 328 -6.98 7.13 13.37
CA PRO A 328 -7.97 6.91 12.29
C PRO A 328 -9.03 5.83 12.60
N LEU A 329 -8.67 4.86 13.46
CA LEU A 329 -9.57 3.81 13.94
C LEU A 329 -10.41 4.22 15.16
N ARG A 330 -10.20 5.43 15.67
CA ARG A 330 -10.82 5.98 16.88
C ARG A 330 -11.47 7.34 16.61
N PRO A 331 -12.53 7.37 15.76
CA PRO A 331 -13.24 8.60 15.43
C PRO A 331 -14.09 9.09 16.62
N ARG A 332 -14.65 10.27 16.48
CA ARG A 332 -15.72 10.75 17.36
C ARG A 332 -17.05 10.16 16.90
N VAL A 333 -17.78 9.56 17.83
CA VAL A 333 -19.02 8.85 17.55
C VAL A 333 -20.15 9.47 18.38
N GLU A 334 -21.25 9.82 17.74
CA GLU A 334 -22.50 10.17 18.37
C GLU A 334 -23.30 8.89 18.63
N VAL A 335 -23.35 8.42 19.86
CA VAL A 335 -24.11 7.23 20.24
C VAL A 335 -25.60 7.58 20.24
N MET A 336 -26.38 6.85 19.45
CA MET A 336 -27.80 7.11 19.20
C MET A 336 -28.72 6.06 19.80
N ALA A 337 -28.21 4.84 19.98
CA ALA A 337 -29.00 3.75 20.56
C ALA A 337 -28.15 2.93 21.55
N ASP A 338 -28.83 2.36 22.54
CA ASP A 338 -28.23 1.46 23.53
C ASP A 338 -27.92 0.08 22.97
N SER A 339 -27.36 -0.81 23.79
CA SER A 339 -27.02 -2.19 23.43
C SER A 339 -28.21 -3.07 23.04
N LYS A 340 -29.43 -2.62 23.35
CA LYS A 340 -30.70 -3.31 22.99
C LYS A 340 -31.31 -2.71 21.72
N GLY A 341 -30.70 -1.69 21.14
CA GLY A 341 -31.21 -0.98 19.97
C GLY A 341 -32.26 0.09 20.28
N HIS A 342 -32.53 0.41 21.53
CA HIS A 342 -33.45 1.48 21.88
C HIS A 342 -32.77 2.84 21.67
N ARG A 343 -33.49 3.74 21.02
CA ARG A 343 -32.97 5.09 20.77
C ARG A 343 -32.78 5.84 22.09
N LEU A 344 -31.60 6.45 22.23
CA LEU A 344 -31.31 7.28 23.40
C LEU A 344 -32.13 8.57 23.36
N PRO A 345 -32.68 9.04 24.49
CA PRO A 345 -33.42 10.29 24.57
C PRO A 345 -32.56 11.51 24.24
N ALA A 346 -31.25 11.45 24.53
CA ALA A 346 -30.26 12.43 24.12
C ALA A 346 -29.03 11.70 23.57
N PRO A 347 -28.62 11.96 22.32
CA PRO A 347 -27.39 11.43 21.76
C PRO A 347 -26.19 11.89 22.58
N LYS A 348 -25.20 10.98 22.73
CA LYS A 348 -23.96 11.26 23.46
C LYS A 348 -22.78 11.17 22.48
N VAL A 349 -22.00 12.25 22.37
CA VAL A 349 -20.77 12.25 21.58
C VAL A 349 -19.61 11.72 22.42
N ILE A 350 -18.92 10.70 21.93
CA ILE A 350 -17.75 10.09 22.55
C ILE A 350 -16.58 10.22 21.57
N ASP A 351 -15.44 10.74 22.06
CA ASP A 351 -14.17 10.66 21.35
C ASP A 351 -13.52 9.30 21.69
N LEU A 352 -13.47 8.40 20.71
CA LEU A 352 -12.91 7.06 20.96
C LEU A 352 -11.40 7.10 21.20
N SER A 353 -10.71 8.18 20.83
CA SER A 353 -9.29 8.34 21.12
C SER A 353 -9.00 8.56 22.61
N GLU A 354 -9.97 9.14 23.32
CA GLU A 354 -9.92 9.38 24.77
C GLU A 354 -10.54 8.23 25.58
N ALA A 355 -11.19 7.27 24.89
CA ALA A 355 -11.89 6.14 25.51
C ALA A 355 -11.23 4.80 25.16
N PRO A 356 -10.09 4.42 25.77
CA PRO A 356 -9.24 3.31 25.33
C PRO A 356 -9.94 1.93 25.28
N PHE A 357 -10.98 1.74 26.11
CA PHE A 357 -11.73 0.48 26.18
C PHE A 357 -12.92 0.41 25.21
N LEU A 358 -13.28 1.54 24.56
CA LEU A 358 -14.31 1.57 23.53
C LEU A 358 -13.70 1.48 22.16
N TYR A 359 -14.26 0.64 21.28
CA TYR A 359 -13.83 0.52 19.89
C TYR A 359 -15.00 0.10 18.98
N ILE A 360 -14.86 0.39 17.70
CA ILE A 360 -15.84 0.02 16.68
C ILE A 360 -15.61 -1.44 16.28
N THR A 361 -16.65 -2.27 16.38
CA THR A 361 -16.64 -3.68 15.92
C THR A 361 -16.93 -3.77 14.43
N GLY A 362 -17.71 -2.85 13.87
CA GLY A 362 -18.02 -2.78 12.45
C GLY A 362 -19.09 -1.73 12.11
N PRO A 363 -19.28 -1.47 10.82
CA PRO A 363 -20.40 -0.66 10.37
C PRO A 363 -21.72 -1.44 10.53
N VAL A 364 -22.78 -0.71 10.83
CA VAL A 364 -24.15 -1.23 10.79
C VAL A 364 -24.70 -1.01 9.38
N THR A 365 -24.97 -2.09 8.65
CA THR A 365 -25.65 -2.04 7.35
C THR A 365 -27.16 -2.04 7.58
N GLU A 366 -27.90 -1.19 6.85
CA GLU A 366 -29.36 -1.26 6.81
C GLU A 366 -29.77 -2.65 6.30
N GLY A 367 -30.20 -3.51 7.19
CA GLY A 367 -30.57 -4.90 6.88
C GLY A 367 -30.17 -5.94 7.93
N SER A 368 -29.31 -5.58 8.88
CA SER A 368 -28.96 -6.46 10.01
C SER A 368 -29.90 -6.20 11.20
N ARG A 369 -31.14 -6.65 11.06
CA ARG A 369 -32.06 -6.82 12.20
C ARG A 369 -32.00 -8.26 12.66
#